data_e0d4a219c849f78c3847ec85af3730eb
#
_entry.id   e0d4a219c849f78c3847ec85af3730eb
#
_cell.length_a   1.000
_cell.length_b   1.000
_cell.length_c   1.000
_cell.angle_alpha   90.00
_cell.angle_beta   90.00
_cell.angle_gamma   90.00
#
_symmetry.space_group_name_H-M   'P 1'
#
loop_
_entity.id
_entity.type
_entity.pdbx_description
1 polymer ?
#
loop_
_entity_poly.entity_id
_entity_poly.type
_entity_poly.pdbx_seq_one_letter_code
_entity_poly.pdbx_strand_id
1 'polypeptide(L)'
;MSVAVIGAGIAGISAARHLHEAGVSVHIFDKSRGTGGRMSSKRTEQGEFDIGTQYFTARHSAFRAAVEYWQEQGWITRWQPRLYRIDEQGLQRSDDDQPRYVGTPRMTALSRGLLGDMPLHSATRIAALQRVESGWLLVDTEAQTYGPYQRVI
;
A
#
# COMPACT_ATOMS: atom_id res chain seq x y z
N MET A 1 -5.30 23.51 2.37
CA MET A 1 -3.94 22.95 2.37
C MET A 1 -3.91 21.79 1.40
N SER A 2 -2.89 21.70 0.54
CA SER A 2 -2.72 20.60 -0.42
C SER A 2 -1.40 19.87 -0.14
N VAL A 3 -1.44 18.55 -0.24
CA VAL A 3 -0.31 17.65 0.05
C VAL A 3 -0.09 16.70 -1.12
N ALA A 4 1.15 16.57 -1.57
CA ALA A 4 1.56 15.51 -2.48
C ALA A 4 2.16 14.35 -1.69
N VAL A 5 1.76 13.12 -2.02
CA VAL A 5 2.34 11.88 -1.46
C VAL A 5 3.03 11.12 -2.58
N ILE A 6 4.33 10.85 -2.44
CA ILE A 6 5.12 10.15 -3.45
C ILE A 6 5.26 8.68 -3.05
N GLY A 7 4.53 7.84 -3.72
CA GLY A 7 4.48 6.39 -3.52
C GLY A 7 3.12 5.89 -3.06
N ALA A 8 2.47 5.07 -3.90
CA ALA A 8 1.20 4.39 -3.59
C ALA A 8 1.41 3.00 -2.97
N GLY A 9 2.44 2.86 -2.13
CA GLY A 9 2.58 1.72 -1.21
C GLY A 9 1.70 1.89 0.01
N ILE A 10 1.63 0.86 0.87
CA ILE A 10 0.76 0.88 2.06
C ILE A 10 1.01 2.11 2.96
N ALA A 11 2.26 2.53 3.16
CA ALA A 11 2.59 3.67 4.00
C ALA A 11 2.08 4.99 3.40
N GLY A 12 2.36 5.23 2.10
CA GLY A 12 1.91 6.45 1.42
C GLY A 12 0.39 6.56 1.36
N ILE A 13 -0.30 5.47 0.99
CA ILE A 13 -1.78 5.45 0.96
C ILE A 13 -2.37 5.64 2.35
N SER A 14 -1.79 5.02 3.39
CA SER A 14 -2.27 5.21 4.77
C SER A 14 -2.10 6.66 5.24
N ALA A 15 -0.96 7.29 4.95
CA ALA A 15 -0.74 8.70 5.25
C ALA A 15 -1.72 9.60 4.47
N ALA A 16 -1.89 9.34 3.17
CA ALA A 16 -2.82 10.06 2.32
C ALA A 16 -4.26 9.97 2.84
N ARG A 17 -4.70 8.77 3.23
CA ARG A 17 -6.04 8.54 3.77
C ARG A 17 -6.30 9.32 5.06
N HIS A 18 -5.37 9.28 6.02
CA HIS A 18 -5.50 10.06 7.26
C HIS A 18 -5.60 11.57 7.01
N LEU A 19 -4.80 12.07 6.06
CA LEU A 19 -4.87 13.48 5.67
C LEU A 19 -6.21 13.82 4.99
N HIS A 20 -6.66 12.95 4.10
CA HIS A 20 -7.93 13.12 3.38
C HIS A 20 -9.13 13.12 4.34
N GLU A 21 -9.17 12.18 5.29
CA GLU A 21 -10.18 12.09 6.34
C GLU A 21 -10.17 13.33 7.27
N ALA A 22 -9.00 13.98 7.42
CA ALA A 22 -8.85 15.27 8.11
C ALA A 22 -9.20 16.51 7.23
N GLY A 23 -9.77 16.31 6.04
CA GLY A 23 -10.18 17.40 5.14
C GLY A 23 -9.04 18.06 4.37
N VAL A 24 -7.87 17.42 4.30
CA VAL A 24 -6.73 17.90 3.51
C VAL A 24 -6.86 17.43 2.07
N SER A 25 -6.64 18.33 1.10
CA SER A 25 -6.53 17.94 -0.31
C SER A 25 -5.24 17.16 -0.55
N VAL A 26 -5.35 15.91 -0.98
CA VAL A 26 -4.21 15.01 -1.19
C VAL A 26 -4.15 14.53 -2.63
N HIS A 27 -2.95 14.51 -3.20
CA HIS A 27 -2.64 13.91 -4.48
C HIS A 27 -1.54 12.86 -4.31
N ILE A 28 -1.75 11.67 -4.83
CA ILE A 28 -0.79 10.57 -4.71
C ILE A 28 -0.13 10.35 -6.08
N PHE A 29 1.20 10.18 -6.09
CA PHE A 29 2.00 9.93 -7.29
C PHE A 29 2.72 8.60 -7.14
N ASP A 30 2.62 7.73 -8.14
CA ASP A 30 3.38 6.47 -8.15
C ASP A 30 3.95 6.16 -9.53
N LYS A 31 5.19 5.70 -9.55
CA LYS A 31 5.86 5.26 -10.78
C LYS A 31 5.23 4.02 -11.42
N SER A 32 4.49 3.24 -10.66
CA SER A 32 3.84 2.02 -11.10
C SER A 32 2.45 2.30 -11.66
N ARG A 33 1.93 1.42 -12.50
CA ARG A 33 0.56 1.51 -13.03
C ARG A 33 -0.54 1.25 -12.01
N GLY A 34 -0.19 0.82 -10.81
CA GLY A 34 -1.15 0.50 -9.74
C GLY A 34 -0.56 0.66 -8.36
N THR A 35 -1.41 0.48 -7.36
CA THR A 35 -1.06 0.56 -5.94
C THR A 35 -0.37 -0.69 -5.43
N GLY A 36 0.19 -0.62 -4.21
CA GLY A 36 0.67 -1.77 -3.44
C GLY A 36 2.16 -1.72 -3.14
N GLY A 37 3.01 -1.23 -4.03
CA GLY A 37 4.44 -1.23 -3.81
C GLY A 37 4.97 -2.65 -3.51
N ARG A 38 5.53 -2.88 -2.31
CA ARG A 38 5.98 -4.21 -1.85
C ARG A 38 4.85 -5.22 -1.59
N MET A 39 3.61 -4.80 -1.63
CA MET A 39 2.41 -5.66 -1.59
C MET A 39 1.84 -5.89 -3.00
N SER A 40 2.64 -5.69 -4.04
CA SER A 40 2.16 -5.82 -5.41
C SER A 40 1.87 -7.27 -5.81
N SER A 41 0.85 -7.41 -6.66
CA SER A 41 0.48 -8.67 -7.29
C SER A 41 0.76 -8.59 -8.79
N LYS A 42 1.11 -9.70 -9.41
CA LYS A 42 1.36 -9.82 -10.85
C LYS A 42 0.29 -10.70 -11.49
N ARG A 43 -0.28 -10.20 -12.58
CA ARG A 43 -1.17 -11.00 -13.44
C ARG A 43 -0.35 -11.65 -14.54
N THR A 44 -0.57 -12.96 -14.75
CA THR A 44 0.02 -13.76 -15.83
C THR A 44 -1.06 -14.57 -16.52
N GLU A 45 -0.70 -15.26 -17.58
CA GLU A 45 -1.62 -16.21 -18.26
C GLU A 45 -2.04 -17.38 -17.35
N GLN A 46 -1.17 -17.77 -16.40
CA GLN A 46 -1.44 -18.86 -15.45
C GLN A 46 -2.25 -18.40 -14.23
N GLY A 47 -2.49 -17.11 -14.05
CA GLY A 47 -3.23 -16.57 -12.93
C GLY A 47 -2.62 -15.31 -12.33
N GLU A 48 -3.08 -14.98 -11.13
CA GLU A 48 -2.63 -13.83 -10.36
C GLU A 48 -1.82 -14.28 -9.15
N PHE A 49 -0.64 -13.68 -8.96
CA PHE A 49 0.31 -14.06 -7.92
C PHE A 49 0.73 -12.84 -7.10
N ASP A 50 0.75 -12.99 -5.79
CA ASP A 50 1.34 -12.02 -4.87
C ASP A 50 2.86 -12.20 -4.87
N ILE A 51 3.56 -11.29 -5.55
CA ILE A 51 5.01 -11.38 -5.80
C ILE A 51 5.85 -10.67 -4.73
N GLY A 52 5.21 -9.96 -3.82
CA GLY A 52 5.85 -9.29 -2.70
C GLY A 52 5.42 -9.90 -1.36
N THR A 53 4.72 -9.12 -0.56
CA THR A 53 4.14 -9.59 0.71
C THR A 53 3.09 -10.67 0.44
N GLN A 54 3.32 -11.86 0.96
CA GLN A 54 2.40 -13.00 0.80
C GLN A 54 1.33 -13.04 1.90
N TYR A 55 1.67 -12.59 3.09
CA TYR A 55 0.78 -12.42 4.23
C TYR A 55 1.33 -11.37 5.19
N PHE A 56 0.52 -10.96 6.14
CA PHE A 56 0.97 -10.13 7.26
C PHE A 56 0.32 -10.56 8.57
N THR A 57 0.86 -10.08 9.68
CA THR A 57 0.38 -10.34 11.04
C THR A 57 0.10 -9.03 11.74
N ALA A 58 -0.82 -9.02 12.71
CA ALA A 58 -1.18 -7.85 13.50
C ALA A 58 -0.96 -8.11 14.99
N ARG A 59 0.02 -7.43 15.59
CA ARG A 59 0.35 -7.57 17.02
C ARG A 59 -0.16 -6.39 17.85
N HIS A 60 0.08 -5.18 17.36
CA HIS A 60 -0.33 -3.96 18.07
C HIS A 60 -1.85 -3.76 18.04
N SER A 61 -2.45 -3.33 19.15
CA SER A 61 -3.91 -3.21 19.30
C SER A 61 -4.55 -2.29 18.26
N ALA A 62 -3.97 -1.11 18.01
CA ALA A 62 -4.46 -0.19 16.99
C ALA A 62 -4.39 -0.78 15.58
N PHE A 63 -3.36 -1.59 15.29
CA PHE A 63 -3.25 -2.27 13.99
C PHE A 63 -4.25 -3.41 13.86
N ARG A 64 -4.57 -4.12 14.96
CA ARG A 64 -5.65 -5.14 14.96
C ARG A 64 -7.01 -4.52 14.65
N ALA A 65 -7.34 -3.36 15.23
CA ALA A 65 -8.58 -2.66 14.92
C ALA A 65 -8.68 -2.28 13.43
N ALA A 66 -7.57 -1.83 12.83
CA ALA A 66 -7.54 -1.57 11.39
C ALA A 66 -7.75 -2.85 10.57
N VAL A 67 -7.14 -3.97 10.99
CA VAL A 67 -7.29 -5.28 10.32
C VAL A 67 -8.74 -5.78 10.42
N GLU A 68 -9.41 -5.64 11.55
CA GLU A 68 -10.83 -5.97 11.73
C GLU A 68 -11.69 -5.17 10.75
N TYR A 69 -11.49 -3.86 10.68
CA TYR A 69 -12.18 -3.02 9.70
C TYR A 69 -11.93 -3.48 8.26
N TRP A 70 -10.68 -3.79 7.89
CA TRP A 70 -10.36 -4.25 6.53
C TRP A 70 -10.98 -5.60 6.17
N GLN A 71 -11.17 -6.48 7.16
CA GLN A 71 -11.90 -7.74 6.99
C GLN A 71 -13.40 -7.50 6.76
N GLU A 72 -14.01 -6.59 7.53
CA GLU A 72 -15.41 -6.19 7.34
C GLU A 72 -15.66 -5.60 5.95
N GLN A 73 -14.68 -4.85 5.41
CA GLN A 73 -14.73 -4.33 4.03
C GLN A 73 -14.47 -5.41 2.97
N GLY A 74 -14.07 -6.62 3.35
CA GLY A 74 -13.75 -7.70 2.42
C GLY A 74 -12.43 -7.51 1.65
N TRP A 75 -11.56 -6.57 2.07
CA TRP A 75 -10.28 -6.33 1.41
C TRP A 75 -9.22 -7.35 1.77
N ILE A 76 -9.37 -8.00 2.91
CA ILE A 76 -8.48 -9.05 3.43
C ILE A 76 -9.29 -10.16 4.07
N THR A 77 -8.65 -11.32 4.20
CA THR A 77 -9.22 -12.45 4.94
C THR A 77 -8.16 -13.12 5.82
N ARG A 78 -8.60 -13.83 6.84
CA ARG A 78 -7.71 -14.64 7.66
C ARG A 78 -7.26 -15.86 6.86
N TRP A 79 -5.96 -16.08 6.80
CA TRP A 79 -5.35 -17.24 6.19
C TRP A 79 -4.98 -18.27 7.26
N GLN A 80 -5.36 -19.53 7.07
CA GLN A 80 -5.06 -20.65 7.95
C GLN A 80 -4.11 -21.63 7.25
N PRO A 81 -2.80 -21.31 7.18
CA PRO A 81 -1.83 -22.17 6.51
C PRO A 81 -1.47 -23.39 7.34
N ARG A 82 -1.02 -24.43 6.69
CA ARG A 82 -0.26 -25.51 7.33
C ARG A 82 1.22 -25.08 7.31
N LEU A 83 1.76 -24.74 8.47
CA LEU A 83 3.12 -24.28 8.59
C LEU A 83 4.06 -25.42 8.93
N TYR A 84 5.19 -25.45 8.26
CA TYR A 84 6.27 -26.37 8.52
C TYR A 84 7.58 -25.62 8.65
N ARG A 85 8.47 -26.15 9.48
CA ARG A 85 9.85 -25.70 9.64
C ARG A 85 10.77 -26.81 9.14
N ILE A 86 11.82 -26.46 8.44
CA ILE A 86 12.89 -27.35 8.06
C ILE A 86 14.14 -26.93 8.88
N ASP A 87 14.70 -27.85 9.62
CA ASP A 87 15.94 -27.66 10.37
C ASP A 87 16.81 -28.91 10.26
N GLU A 88 17.87 -29.02 11.07
CA GLU A 88 18.78 -30.17 11.10
C GLU A 88 18.07 -31.50 11.45
N GLN A 89 16.91 -31.41 12.08
CA GLN A 89 16.08 -32.57 12.43
C GLN A 89 15.07 -32.93 11.34
N GLY A 90 15.06 -32.17 10.22
CA GLY A 90 14.19 -32.39 9.06
C GLY A 90 12.93 -31.52 9.08
N LEU A 91 11.91 -31.99 8.35
CA LEU A 91 10.64 -31.31 8.19
C LEU A 91 9.74 -31.53 9.41
N GLN A 92 9.42 -30.47 10.13
CA GLN A 92 8.55 -30.52 11.31
C GLN A 92 7.37 -29.57 11.15
N ARG A 93 6.19 -29.98 11.63
CA ARG A 93 5.04 -29.07 11.71
C ARG A 93 5.31 -27.98 12.73
N SER A 94 5.00 -26.74 12.37
CA SER A 94 5.09 -25.59 13.27
C SER A 94 3.79 -25.45 14.07
N ASP A 95 3.94 -25.20 15.38
CA ASP A 95 2.82 -24.90 16.29
C ASP A 95 2.51 -23.39 16.36
N ASP A 96 3.08 -22.58 15.45
CA ASP A 96 2.80 -21.15 15.37
C ASP A 96 1.36 -20.92 14.94
N ASP A 97 0.52 -20.47 15.88
CA ASP A 97 -0.91 -20.19 15.72
C ASP A 97 -1.21 -18.70 15.45
N GLN A 98 -0.15 -17.87 15.32
CA GLN A 98 -0.31 -16.43 15.11
C GLN A 98 -1.22 -16.16 13.89
N PRO A 99 -2.29 -15.33 14.04
CA PRO A 99 -3.16 -14.98 12.94
C PRO A 99 -2.42 -14.33 11.78
N ARG A 100 -2.62 -14.87 10.58
CA ARG A 100 -2.09 -14.36 9.32
C ARG A 100 -3.23 -13.88 8.45
N TYR A 101 -2.97 -12.83 7.68
CA TYR A 101 -3.95 -12.18 6.82
C TYR A 101 -3.41 -12.04 5.41
N VAL A 102 -4.29 -12.22 4.44
CA VAL A 102 -4.00 -12.06 3.00
C VAL A 102 -5.03 -11.15 2.36
N GLY A 103 -4.65 -10.47 1.29
CA GLY A 103 -5.59 -9.68 0.49
C GLY A 103 -6.58 -10.56 -0.29
N THR A 104 -7.79 -10.08 -0.49
CA THR A 104 -8.87 -10.78 -1.19
C THR A 104 -9.39 -9.95 -2.36
N PRO A 105 -9.30 -10.39 -3.62
CA PRO A 105 -8.79 -11.70 -4.09
C PRO A 105 -7.25 -11.79 -4.15
N ARG A 106 -6.51 -10.72 -3.86
CA ARG A 106 -5.05 -10.64 -3.87
C ARG A 106 -4.56 -9.50 -2.98
N MET A 107 -3.28 -9.47 -2.65
CA MET A 107 -2.72 -8.52 -1.67
C MET A 107 -2.95 -7.04 -2.05
N THR A 108 -2.96 -6.69 -3.34
CA THR A 108 -3.28 -5.33 -3.80
C THR A 108 -4.72 -4.88 -3.53
N ALA A 109 -5.64 -5.78 -3.15
CA ALA A 109 -7.01 -5.39 -2.79
C ALA A 109 -7.02 -4.45 -1.58
N LEU A 110 -6.17 -4.72 -0.58
CA LEU A 110 -6.02 -3.85 0.58
C LEU A 110 -5.58 -2.44 0.19
N SER A 111 -4.53 -2.31 -0.63
CA SER A 111 -4.06 -0.98 -1.03
C SER A 111 -5.07 -0.22 -1.89
N ARG A 112 -5.85 -0.92 -2.71
CA ARG A 112 -6.96 -0.32 -3.49
C ARG A 112 -8.10 0.14 -2.60
N GLY A 113 -8.51 -0.69 -1.63
CA GLY A 113 -9.53 -0.33 -0.67
C GLY A 113 -9.15 0.89 0.16
N LEU A 114 -7.91 0.95 0.62
CA LEU A 114 -7.38 2.11 1.34
C LEU A 114 -7.27 3.37 0.46
N LEU A 115 -6.95 3.23 -0.83
CA LEU A 115 -6.91 4.34 -1.77
C LEU A 115 -8.30 4.97 -1.92
N GLY A 116 -9.36 4.15 -2.07
CA GLY A 116 -10.70 4.66 -2.36
C GLY A 116 -10.71 5.56 -3.59
N ASP A 117 -11.39 6.71 -3.47
CA ASP A 117 -11.55 7.69 -4.54
C ASP A 117 -10.47 8.80 -4.52
N MET A 118 -9.42 8.65 -3.71
CA MET A 118 -8.35 9.65 -3.66
C MET A 118 -7.60 9.74 -4.99
N PRO A 119 -7.24 10.97 -5.45
CA PRO A 119 -6.53 11.17 -6.70
C PRO A 119 -5.18 10.44 -6.73
N LEU A 120 -5.02 9.53 -7.70
CA LEU A 120 -3.78 8.81 -7.97
C LEU A 120 -3.27 9.12 -9.37
N HIS A 121 -2.08 9.71 -9.44
CA HIS A 121 -1.28 9.86 -10.66
C HIS A 121 -0.38 8.61 -10.80
N SER A 122 -0.90 7.57 -11.46
CA SER A 122 -0.17 6.34 -11.72
C SER A 122 0.77 6.48 -12.92
N ALA A 123 1.75 5.57 -13.04
CA ALA A 123 2.81 5.63 -14.07
C ALA A 123 3.57 6.97 -14.10
N THR A 124 3.57 7.70 -12.98
CA THR A 124 4.17 9.02 -12.85
C THR A 124 5.36 8.94 -11.88
N ARG A 125 6.57 8.91 -12.43
CA ARG A 125 7.80 8.86 -11.65
C ARG A 125 8.29 10.28 -11.35
N ILE A 126 8.15 10.72 -10.13
CA ILE A 126 8.71 12.00 -9.69
C ILE A 126 10.23 11.87 -9.65
N ALA A 127 10.92 12.76 -10.37
CA ALA A 127 12.37 12.82 -10.51
C ALA A 127 12.98 13.93 -9.64
N ALA A 128 12.27 15.06 -9.45
CA ALA A 128 12.78 16.20 -8.69
C ALA A 128 11.67 16.93 -7.94
N LEU A 129 12.07 17.64 -6.89
CA LEU A 129 11.26 18.60 -6.14
C LEU A 129 11.88 19.98 -6.30
N GLN A 130 11.06 20.96 -6.64
CA GLN A 130 11.49 22.36 -6.77
C GLN A 130 10.74 23.21 -5.75
N ARG A 131 11.48 23.92 -4.91
CA ARG A 131 10.89 24.87 -3.97
C ARG A 131 10.52 26.15 -4.71
N VAL A 132 9.29 26.59 -4.54
CA VAL A 132 8.78 27.87 -5.03
C VAL A 132 8.15 28.65 -3.87
N GLU A 133 7.84 29.91 -4.06
CA GLU A 133 7.28 30.76 -3.01
C GLU A 133 5.99 30.17 -2.42
N SER A 134 5.11 29.62 -3.27
CA SER A 134 3.81 29.04 -2.90
C SER A 134 3.88 27.60 -2.43
N GLY A 135 5.05 26.95 -2.38
CA GLY A 135 5.18 25.55 -1.94
C GLY A 135 6.21 24.75 -2.71
N TRP A 136 5.80 23.56 -3.17
CA TRP A 136 6.63 22.59 -3.89
C TRP A 136 6.04 22.25 -5.23
N LEU A 137 6.84 22.29 -6.26
CA LEU A 137 6.54 21.68 -7.55
C LEU A 137 7.21 20.31 -7.62
N LEU A 138 6.46 19.33 -8.11
CA LEU A 138 6.98 18.01 -8.44
C LEU A 138 7.25 17.97 -9.92
N VAL A 139 8.41 17.46 -10.31
CA VAL A 139 8.80 17.27 -11.71
C VAL A 139 8.98 15.78 -11.95
N ASP A 140 8.30 15.23 -12.94
CA ASP A 140 8.45 13.82 -13.30
C ASP A 140 9.59 13.58 -14.31
N THR A 141 9.79 12.31 -14.67
CA THR A 141 10.84 11.92 -15.65
C THR A 141 10.57 12.39 -17.07
N GLU A 142 9.37 12.85 -17.37
CA GLU A 142 8.97 13.41 -18.67
C GLU A 142 8.98 14.94 -18.69
N ALA A 143 9.55 15.55 -17.62
CA ALA A 143 9.63 16.98 -17.39
C ALA A 143 8.25 17.66 -17.19
N GLN A 144 7.19 16.88 -16.93
CA GLN A 144 5.91 17.44 -16.55
C GLN A 144 5.95 17.92 -15.10
N THR A 145 5.27 19.05 -14.84
CA THR A 145 5.27 19.70 -13.53
C THR A 145 3.89 19.62 -12.89
N TYR A 146 3.85 19.33 -11.59
CA TYR A 146 2.62 19.23 -10.78
C TYR A 146 2.72 20.13 -9.53
N GLY A 147 1.62 20.71 -9.12
CA GLY A 147 1.55 21.58 -7.94
C GLY A 147 1.23 23.03 -8.28
N PRO A 148 1.55 24.00 -7.39
CA PRO A 148 2.35 23.80 -6.18
C PRO A 148 1.58 23.14 -5.03
N TYR A 149 2.29 22.34 -4.25
CA TYR A 149 1.79 21.70 -3.02
C TYR A 149 2.44 22.35 -1.79
N GLN A 150 1.65 22.58 -0.73
CA GLN A 150 2.23 23.15 0.50
C GLN A 150 3.15 22.16 1.23
N ARG A 151 2.93 20.85 1.08
CA ARG A 151 3.77 19.80 1.66
C ARG A 151 3.93 18.62 0.70
N VAL A 152 5.04 17.89 0.89
CA VAL A 152 5.35 16.63 0.19
C VAL A 152 5.73 15.57 1.23
N ILE A 153 5.23 14.37 1.05
CA ILE A 153 5.50 13.17 1.86
C ILE A 153 6.05 12.08 0.94
#